data_635cbb35537a0b3a3ac26b077bab3293
#
_entry.id   635cbb35537a0b3a3ac26b077bab3293
#
_cell.length_a   1.000
_cell.length_b   1.000
_cell.length_c   1.000
_cell.angle_alpha   90.00
_cell.angle_beta   90.00
_cell.angle_gamma   90.00
#
_symmetry.space_group_name_H-M   'P 1'
#
loop_
_entity.id
_entity.type
_entity.pdbx_description
1 polymer ?
#
loop_
_entity_poly.entity_id
_entity_poly.type
_entity_poly.pdbx_seq_one_letter_code
_entity_poly.pdbx_strand_id
1 'polypeptide(L)'
;MSHDDKTQGSATASYSERLHRVIPGGAHTYSRGDDQYPVNAPRILERAKGTTVWTPEGESFLDYGMALRAVSIGYSEPAINEAAIRGLEAGNSLTRASTIELAAAERLVGLVDSVDMVKFTKNGSTATSAAVKLARAYTGRDLVARCAQHPFFSFDDWFIGSTPITKGIPTRTIEQTKTFAYNDIGSLERLIDEYPDQFACVILEPAATETPATFKDADGQERNYLQQVEAVCRKHGIVFILDETITGFRWHMKGAQHTYGVTPDLCTFGKAMANGFSVAAVAGKREVMKLGSIDQPGQERLFLLSTTHGAEMSGLAAFLATMDFMEQHSVIDHLWKYGADVSAAINDAAAQAGIAKHFFAAGPAVSPYYATVTAEGAPWFELRTLFAQEMIKQGVLMPWLAISYRHGETELAKTRDALAHAMGVCARGVAEGVEKHLVGPAIKPVFRRFN
;
A
#
# COMPACT_ATOMS: atom_id res chain seq x y z
N MET A 1 -21.51 12.18 36.80
CA MET A 1 -20.22 11.54 36.53
C MET A 1 -19.38 12.53 35.77
N SER A 2 -18.39 13.13 36.43
CA SER A 2 -17.59 14.21 35.88
C SER A 2 -16.64 13.72 34.78
N HIS A 3 -16.36 14.60 33.84
CA HIS A 3 -15.43 14.32 32.70
C HIS A 3 -14.00 13.98 33.16
N ASP A 4 -13.66 14.26 34.40
CA ASP A 4 -12.32 14.08 34.99
C ASP A 4 -11.97 12.62 35.31
N ASP A 5 -12.96 11.74 35.44
CA ASP A 5 -12.74 10.35 35.89
C ASP A 5 -12.34 9.41 34.74
N LYS A 6 -12.41 9.87 33.48
CA LYS A 6 -12.07 9.06 32.32
C LYS A 6 -10.59 9.11 31.91
N THR A 7 -9.82 10.07 32.42
CA THR A 7 -8.44 10.32 32.00
C THR A 7 -7.37 9.94 33.02
N GLN A 8 -7.72 9.66 34.26
CA GLN A 8 -6.79 9.14 35.28
C GLN A 8 -6.67 7.62 35.20
N GLY A 9 -6.09 7.11 34.13
CA GLY A 9 -5.50 5.79 34.14
C GLY A 9 -4.21 5.82 34.97
N SER A 10 -4.07 4.85 35.89
CA SER A 10 -2.90 4.70 36.77
C SER A 10 -1.59 5.00 36.05
N ALA A 11 -0.69 5.75 36.64
CA ALA A 11 0.63 6.11 36.11
C ALA A 11 1.54 4.88 35.80
N THR A 12 1.08 3.67 36.05
CA THR A 12 1.77 2.39 35.86
C THR A 12 1.25 1.59 34.65
N ALA A 13 0.19 2.03 33.94
CA ALA A 13 -0.33 1.31 32.76
C ALA A 13 0.62 1.48 31.57
N SER A 14 0.95 0.36 30.90
CA SER A 14 1.79 0.35 29.70
C SER A 14 1.16 1.14 28.52
N TYR A 15 1.97 1.56 27.57
CA TYR A 15 1.48 2.22 26.36
C TYR A 15 0.44 1.37 25.63
N SER A 16 0.64 0.06 25.53
CA SER A 16 -0.31 -0.85 24.91
C SER A 16 -1.67 -0.82 25.61
N GLU A 17 -1.71 -0.96 26.94
CA GLU A 17 -2.95 -0.90 27.72
C GLU A 17 -3.68 0.44 27.56
N ARG A 18 -2.92 1.54 27.53
CA ARG A 18 -3.47 2.89 27.34
C ARG A 18 -4.05 3.06 25.93
N LEU A 19 -3.36 2.58 24.88
CA LEU A 19 -3.83 2.63 23.51
C LEU A 19 -5.12 1.79 23.33
N HIS A 20 -5.13 0.56 23.81
CA HIS A 20 -6.30 -0.34 23.70
C HIS A 20 -7.53 0.19 24.46
N ARG A 21 -7.34 0.97 25.51
CA ARG A 21 -8.43 1.60 26.26
C ARG A 21 -9.17 2.67 25.46
N VAL A 22 -8.49 3.37 24.56
CA VAL A 22 -9.03 4.56 23.88
C VAL A 22 -9.14 4.39 22.37
N ILE A 23 -8.43 3.41 21.79
CA ILE A 23 -8.43 3.11 20.36
C ILE A 23 -8.79 1.65 20.17
N PRO A 24 -9.87 1.31 19.45
CA PRO A 24 -10.19 -0.07 19.13
C PRO A 24 -9.01 -0.78 18.42
N GLY A 25 -8.52 -1.89 19.00
CA GLY A 25 -7.36 -2.61 18.49
C GLY A 25 -6.00 -1.93 18.77
N GLY A 26 -5.96 -0.84 19.55
CA GLY A 26 -4.72 -0.14 19.94
C GLY A 26 -4.05 0.65 18.82
N ALA A 27 -4.59 0.61 17.58
CA ALA A 27 -4.02 1.30 16.42
C ALA A 27 -5.12 1.66 15.41
N HIS A 28 -4.91 2.73 14.62
CA HIS A 28 -5.86 3.18 13.59
C HIS A 28 -5.82 2.35 12.30
N THR A 29 -4.84 1.47 12.15
CA THR A 29 -4.81 0.48 11.06
C THR A 29 -4.38 -0.86 11.62
N TYR A 30 -5.05 -1.93 11.23
CA TYR A 30 -4.77 -3.27 11.74
C TYR A 30 -3.32 -3.73 11.51
N SER A 31 -2.69 -3.30 10.41
CA SER A 31 -1.27 -3.58 10.15
C SER A 31 -0.29 -2.95 11.15
N ARG A 32 -0.75 -2.07 12.05
CA ARG A 32 0.02 -1.50 13.17
C ARG A 32 -0.39 -2.08 14.53
N GLY A 33 -1.32 -3.03 14.54
CA GLY A 33 -1.79 -3.68 15.76
C GLY A 33 -0.70 -4.52 16.43
N ASP A 34 -0.82 -4.69 17.74
CA ASP A 34 0.15 -5.45 18.54
C ASP A 34 0.30 -6.91 18.10
N ASP A 35 -0.71 -7.47 17.46
CA ASP A 35 -0.73 -8.82 16.90
C ASP A 35 0.04 -8.96 15.56
N GLN A 36 0.56 -7.86 15.02
CA GLN A 36 1.38 -7.84 13.81
C GLN A 36 2.89 -7.78 14.11
N TYR A 37 3.26 -7.68 15.38
CA TYR A 37 4.63 -7.53 15.82
C TYR A 37 4.95 -8.50 16.97
N PRO A 38 6.21 -8.97 17.09
CA PRO A 38 6.62 -9.73 18.25
C PRO A 38 6.57 -8.88 19.52
N VAL A 39 6.46 -9.51 20.69
CA VAL A 39 6.25 -8.81 21.96
C VAL A 39 7.41 -7.87 22.36
N ASN A 40 8.61 -8.06 21.83
CA ASN A 40 9.76 -7.19 22.04
C ASN A 40 9.83 -6.00 21.07
N ALA A 41 8.85 -5.84 20.19
CA ALA A 41 8.76 -4.66 19.33
C ALA A 41 8.38 -3.41 20.15
N PRO A 42 8.87 -2.21 19.75
CA PRO A 42 8.45 -0.97 20.39
C PRO A 42 6.92 -0.79 20.23
N ARG A 43 6.24 -0.52 21.35
CA ARG A 43 4.78 -0.35 21.36
C ARG A 43 4.33 1.02 20.84
N ILE A 44 5.20 2.01 20.91
CA ILE A 44 4.95 3.37 20.47
C ILE A 44 6.23 3.98 19.90
N LEU A 45 6.08 4.82 18.90
CA LEU A 45 7.16 5.61 18.31
C LEU A 45 6.82 7.09 18.47
N GLU A 46 7.81 7.91 18.83
CA GLU A 46 7.63 9.33 19.08
C GLU A 46 8.05 10.20 17.90
N ARG A 47 9.15 9.84 17.24
CA ARG A 47 9.72 10.62 16.14
C ARG A 47 10.44 9.75 15.12
N ALA A 48 10.65 10.32 13.93
CA ALA A 48 11.39 9.66 12.86
C ALA A 48 12.17 10.67 12.03
N LYS A 49 13.35 10.28 11.50
CA LYS A 49 14.14 11.07 10.54
C LYS A 49 14.95 10.15 9.64
N GLY A 50 14.96 10.41 8.33
CA GLY A 50 15.63 9.56 7.34
C GLY A 50 15.05 8.15 7.37
N THR A 51 15.82 7.18 7.83
CA THR A 51 15.42 5.77 7.99
C THR A 51 15.26 5.35 9.44
N THR A 52 15.50 6.24 10.39
CA THR A 52 15.52 5.93 11.83
C THR A 52 14.24 6.39 12.51
N VAL A 53 13.70 5.53 13.35
CA VAL A 53 12.57 5.82 14.25
C VAL A 53 13.02 5.73 15.70
N TRP A 54 12.39 6.48 16.61
CA TRP A 54 12.72 6.50 18.04
C TRP A 54 11.50 6.29 18.90
N THR A 55 11.67 5.57 20.00
CA THR A 55 10.69 5.49 21.09
C THR A 55 10.77 6.72 21.99
N PRO A 56 9.76 6.96 22.87
CA PRO A 56 9.80 8.01 23.88
C PRO A 56 10.99 7.87 24.86
N GLU A 57 11.46 6.65 25.08
CA GLU A 57 12.60 6.33 25.95
C GLU A 57 13.95 6.59 25.26
N GLY A 58 13.94 6.92 23.96
CA GLY A 58 15.14 7.24 23.18
C GLY A 58 15.79 6.05 22.49
N GLU A 59 15.21 4.84 22.57
CA GLU A 59 15.68 3.71 21.78
C GLU A 59 15.47 4.00 20.29
N SER A 60 16.40 3.57 19.44
CA SER A 60 16.34 3.83 18.00
C SER A 60 16.41 2.56 17.17
N PHE A 61 15.65 2.56 16.08
CA PHE A 61 15.59 1.43 15.14
C PHE A 61 15.75 1.93 13.71
N LEU A 62 16.49 1.17 12.92
CA LEU A 62 16.43 1.27 11.45
C LEU A 62 15.09 0.71 11.00
N ASP A 63 14.28 1.52 10.31
CA ASP A 63 12.90 1.17 9.98
C ASP A 63 12.73 0.79 8.49
N TYR A 64 12.32 -0.45 8.26
CA TYR A 64 11.85 -0.94 6.96
C TYR A 64 10.31 -0.95 6.85
N GLY A 65 9.62 -0.43 7.85
CA GLY A 65 8.16 -0.25 7.81
C GLY A 65 7.72 0.93 6.97
N MET A 66 8.51 2.03 6.98
CA MET A 66 8.36 3.26 6.20
C MET A 66 6.89 3.68 6.07
N ALA A 67 6.21 3.80 7.23
CA ALA A 67 4.80 4.19 7.34
C ALA A 67 3.89 3.40 6.37
N LEU A 68 4.03 2.06 6.31
CA LEU A 68 3.25 1.20 5.40
C LEU A 68 3.52 1.51 3.91
N ARG A 69 4.78 1.75 3.55
CA ARG A 69 5.23 2.18 2.20
C ARG A 69 4.79 3.59 1.78
N ALA A 70 4.27 4.41 2.70
CA ALA A 70 3.87 5.78 2.40
C ALA A 70 5.07 6.74 2.32
N VAL A 71 6.19 6.40 2.97
CA VAL A 71 7.44 7.18 2.94
C VAL A 71 8.41 6.51 1.96
N SER A 72 8.66 7.16 0.82
CA SER A 72 9.54 6.64 -0.23
C SER A 72 10.88 7.37 -0.32
N ILE A 73 10.97 8.59 0.20
CA ILE A 73 12.23 9.34 0.23
C ILE A 73 12.93 9.12 1.58
N GLY A 74 12.24 9.38 2.66
CA GLY A 74 12.72 9.25 4.03
C GLY A 74 11.87 10.09 4.96
N TYR A 75 11.88 9.77 6.23
CA TYR A 75 11.15 10.52 7.24
C TYR A 75 11.70 11.93 7.40
N SER A 76 10.80 12.89 7.62
CA SER A 76 11.14 14.29 7.92
C SER A 76 12.09 14.92 6.91
N GLU A 77 11.88 14.66 5.61
CA GLU A 77 12.70 15.27 4.55
C GLU A 77 12.48 16.79 4.51
N PRO A 78 13.54 17.60 4.70
CA PRO A 78 13.41 19.05 4.87
C PRO A 78 12.67 19.73 3.71
N ALA A 79 13.02 19.44 2.47
CA ALA A 79 12.42 20.07 1.30
C ALA A 79 10.91 19.86 1.22
N ILE A 80 10.42 18.68 1.62
CA ILE A 80 9.00 18.33 1.62
C ILE A 80 8.29 18.99 2.81
N ASN A 81 8.91 18.93 4.00
CA ASN A 81 8.33 19.55 5.20
C ASN A 81 8.19 21.06 5.04
N GLU A 82 9.21 21.75 4.49
CA GLU A 82 9.18 23.19 4.22
C GLU A 82 8.07 23.56 3.23
N ALA A 83 7.86 22.75 2.18
CA ALA A 83 6.75 22.97 1.25
C ALA A 83 5.38 22.83 1.96
N ALA A 84 5.22 21.81 2.79
CA ALA A 84 4.00 21.61 3.58
C ALA A 84 3.76 22.78 4.57
N ILE A 85 4.80 23.27 5.23
CA ILE A 85 4.71 24.44 6.13
C ILE A 85 4.23 25.68 5.38
N ARG A 86 4.78 25.94 4.18
CA ARG A 86 4.28 27.06 3.34
C ARG A 86 2.80 26.90 2.98
N GLY A 87 2.33 25.67 2.73
CA GLY A 87 0.90 25.38 2.53
C GLY A 87 0.04 25.69 3.77
N LEU A 88 0.55 25.38 4.96
CA LEU A 88 -0.10 25.72 6.24
C LEU A 88 -0.17 27.24 6.46
N GLU A 89 0.92 27.95 6.25
CA GLU A 89 1.02 29.41 6.41
C GLU A 89 0.12 30.17 5.42
N ALA A 90 -0.14 29.61 4.23
CA ALA A 90 -1.07 30.15 3.25
C ALA A 90 -2.55 29.88 3.58
N GLY A 91 -2.87 29.24 4.71
CA GLY A 91 -4.24 29.03 5.21
C GLY A 91 -4.76 27.60 5.09
N ASN A 92 -3.97 26.66 4.62
CA ASN A 92 -4.17 25.20 4.53
C ASN A 92 -5.46 24.73 3.82
N SER A 93 -6.64 25.26 4.16
CA SER A 93 -7.93 24.93 3.51
C SER A 93 -8.72 26.19 3.24
N LEU A 94 -8.94 26.51 1.97
CA LEU A 94 -9.63 27.74 1.56
C LEU A 94 -11.09 27.47 1.16
N THR A 95 -11.92 28.50 1.17
CA THR A 95 -13.34 28.42 0.77
C THR A 95 -13.51 28.12 -0.75
N ARG A 96 -12.51 28.47 -1.55
CA ARG A 96 -12.45 28.23 -3.00
C ARG A 96 -11.18 27.45 -3.33
N ALA A 97 -11.09 26.93 -4.55
CA ALA A 97 -9.91 26.26 -5.05
C ALA A 97 -8.66 27.17 -4.94
N SER A 98 -7.55 26.60 -4.50
CA SER A 98 -6.28 27.28 -4.34
C SER A 98 -5.40 27.15 -5.59
N THR A 99 -4.40 28.01 -5.71
CA THR A 99 -3.37 27.89 -6.78
C THR A 99 -2.54 26.61 -6.61
N ILE A 100 -2.32 26.14 -5.39
CA ILE A 100 -1.62 24.88 -5.10
C ILE A 100 -2.46 23.68 -5.57
N GLU A 101 -3.78 23.71 -5.37
CA GLU A 101 -4.70 22.68 -5.87
C GLU A 101 -4.64 22.58 -7.40
N LEU A 102 -4.68 23.72 -8.10
CA LEU A 102 -4.54 23.75 -9.54
C LEU A 102 -3.18 23.20 -10.00
N ALA A 103 -2.09 23.69 -9.41
CA ALA A 103 -0.73 23.25 -9.76
C ALA A 103 -0.53 21.75 -9.52
N ALA A 104 -1.06 21.22 -8.42
CA ALA A 104 -1.02 19.78 -8.12
C ALA A 104 -1.80 18.95 -9.14
N ALA A 105 -2.99 19.44 -9.56
CA ALA A 105 -3.80 18.75 -10.57
C ALA A 105 -3.09 18.75 -11.93
N GLU A 106 -2.57 19.90 -12.38
CA GLU A 106 -1.81 20.03 -13.64
C GLU A 106 -0.55 19.15 -13.61
N ARG A 107 0.15 19.09 -12.46
CA ARG A 107 1.34 18.25 -12.29
C ARG A 107 1.02 16.77 -12.45
N LEU A 108 -0.05 16.28 -11.84
CA LEU A 108 -0.44 14.86 -11.95
C LEU A 108 -0.88 14.52 -13.38
N VAL A 109 -1.71 15.35 -13.99
CA VAL A 109 -2.13 15.21 -15.40
C VAL A 109 -0.94 15.22 -16.35
N GLY A 110 0.03 16.09 -16.12
CA GLY A 110 1.25 16.16 -16.95
C GLY A 110 2.21 14.98 -16.74
N LEU A 111 2.17 14.29 -15.61
CA LEU A 111 3.05 13.16 -15.31
C LEU A 111 2.54 11.83 -15.88
N VAL A 112 1.25 11.58 -15.83
CA VAL A 112 0.69 10.23 -16.09
C VAL A 112 -0.12 10.23 -17.37
N ASP A 113 0.36 9.52 -18.39
CA ASP A 113 -0.15 9.56 -19.76
C ASP A 113 -1.65 9.18 -19.90
N SER A 114 -2.19 8.35 -19.01
CA SER A 114 -3.62 7.94 -19.00
C SER A 114 -4.55 8.92 -18.30
N VAL A 115 -4.03 10.01 -17.74
CA VAL A 115 -4.77 10.92 -16.87
C VAL A 115 -5.10 12.23 -17.56
N ASP A 116 -6.37 12.48 -17.81
CA ASP A 116 -6.89 13.76 -18.30
C ASP A 116 -7.47 14.63 -17.18
N MET A 117 -7.96 14.00 -16.09
CA MET A 117 -8.58 14.67 -14.95
C MET A 117 -8.23 13.95 -13.64
N VAL A 118 -8.20 14.72 -12.56
CA VAL A 118 -7.91 14.22 -11.22
C VAL A 118 -8.86 14.79 -10.17
N LYS A 119 -9.13 14.01 -9.12
CA LYS A 119 -9.75 14.49 -7.90
C LYS A 119 -9.01 13.97 -6.68
N PHE A 120 -8.47 14.88 -5.86
CA PHE A 120 -7.69 14.53 -4.66
C PHE A 120 -8.57 14.07 -3.52
N THR A 121 -8.05 13.15 -2.73
CA THR A 121 -8.63 12.62 -1.49
C THR A 121 -7.54 12.52 -0.41
N LYS A 122 -7.92 12.03 0.78
CA LYS A 122 -6.98 11.90 1.92
C LYS A 122 -6.41 10.49 2.10
N ASN A 123 -6.94 9.50 1.40
CA ASN A 123 -6.49 8.10 1.50
C ASN A 123 -6.89 7.30 0.25
N GLY A 124 -6.20 6.18 0.01
CA GLY A 124 -6.43 5.29 -1.13
C GLY A 124 -7.82 4.65 -1.13
N SER A 125 -8.37 4.32 0.03
CA SER A 125 -9.71 3.71 0.13
C SER A 125 -10.80 4.62 -0.46
N THR A 126 -10.74 5.91 -0.14
CA THR A 126 -11.67 6.89 -0.74
C THR A 126 -11.45 7.02 -2.24
N ALA A 127 -10.20 6.96 -2.71
CA ALA A 127 -9.89 7.04 -4.14
C ALA A 127 -10.43 5.83 -4.91
N THR A 128 -10.19 4.61 -4.41
CA THR A 128 -10.68 3.37 -5.04
C THR A 128 -12.21 3.27 -5.02
N SER A 129 -12.85 3.65 -3.92
CA SER A 129 -14.32 3.70 -3.83
C SER A 129 -14.93 4.73 -4.79
N ALA A 130 -14.26 5.87 -4.99
CA ALA A 130 -14.66 6.85 -6.00
C ALA A 130 -14.51 6.30 -7.42
N ALA A 131 -13.42 5.56 -7.71
CA ALA A 131 -13.22 4.91 -9.01
C ALA A 131 -14.30 3.87 -9.29
N VAL A 132 -14.66 3.02 -8.33
CA VAL A 132 -15.76 2.05 -8.46
C VAL A 132 -17.10 2.77 -8.70
N LYS A 133 -17.36 3.87 -7.98
CA LYS A 133 -18.59 4.66 -8.15
C LYS A 133 -18.67 5.30 -9.54
N LEU A 134 -17.55 5.83 -10.05
CA LEU A 134 -17.47 6.35 -11.43
C LEU A 134 -17.73 5.25 -12.45
N ALA A 135 -17.13 4.09 -12.29
CA ALA A 135 -17.32 2.95 -13.19
C ALA A 135 -18.78 2.50 -13.25
N ARG A 136 -19.46 2.39 -12.09
CA ARG A 136 -20.89 2.08 -12.02
C ARG A 136 -21.73 3.13 -12.73
N ALA A 137 -21.47 4.41 -12.50
CA ALA A 137 -22.20 5.50 -13.16
C ALA A 137 -21.96 5.55 -14.67
N TYR A 138 -20.74 5.22 -15.13
CA TYR A 138 -20.36 5.22 -16.54
C TYR A 138 -21.02 4.07 -17.32
N THR A 139 -21.03 2.86 -16.73
CA THR A 139 -21.52 1.65 -17.39
C THR A 139 -23.01 1.37 -17.15
N GLY A 140 -23.60 1.93 -16.10
CA GLY A 140 -24.93 1.55 -15.62
C GLY A 140 -24.99 0.15 -15.01
N ARG A 141 -23.84 -0.45 -14.65
CA ARG A 141 -23.70 -1.82 -14.12
C ARG A 141 -23.27 -1.79 -12.66
N ASP A 142 -23.52 -2.88 -11.91
CA ASP A 142 -23.33 -2.91 -10.46
C ASP A 142 -22.12 -3.71 -9.99
N LEU A 143 -21.76 -4.81 -10.68
CA LEU A 143 -20.77 -5.75 -10.21
C LEU A 143 -19.33 -5.20 -10.33
N VAL A 144 -18.50 -5.58 -9.37
CA VAL A 144 -17.07 -5.30 -9.35
C VAL A 144 -16.31 -6.63 -9.44
N ALA A 145 -15.39 -6.75 -10.40
CA ALA A 145 -14.42 -7.83 -10.42
C ALA A 145 -13.10 -7.34 -9.83
N ARG A 146 -12.64 -7.97 -8.73
CA ARG A 146 -11.36 -7.64 -8.12
C ARG A 146 -10.39 -8.82 -8.13
N CYS A 147 -9.09 -8.54 -8.19
CA CYS A 147 -8.07 -9.56 -8.04
C CYS A 147 -8.06 -10.15 -6.62
N ALA A 148 -8.08 -11.48 -6.52
CA ALA A 148 -8.14 -12.21 -5.24
C ALA A 148 -6.84 -12.09 -4.42
N GLN A 149 -5.68 -12.09 -5.09
CA GLN A 149 -4.35 -12.06 -4.47
C GLN A 149 -3.93 -10.67 -3.96
N HIS A 150 -4.61 -9.61 -4.40
CA HIS A 150 -4.30 -8.25 -3.92
C HIS A 150 -4.99 -7.99 -2.58
N PRO A 151 -4.20 -7.67 -1.54
CA PRO A 151 -4.67 -7.82 -0.16
C PRO A 151 -5.59 -6.70 0.31
N PHE A 152 -5.54 -5.50 -0.30
CA PHE A 152 -6.28 -4.36 0.20
C PHE A 152 -6.51 -3.30 -0.87
N PHE A 153 -7.78 -2.98 -1.13
CA PHE A 153 -8.19 -1.87 -2.00
C PHE A 153 -8.89 -0.75 -1.22
N SER A 154 -9.73 -1.11 -0.24
CA SER A 154 -10.55 -0.15 0.49
C SER A 154 -10.94 -0.67 1.88
N PHE A 155 -11.28 0.23 2.80
CA PHE A 155 -12.00 -0.12 4.03
C PHE A 155 -13.53 -0.15 3.83
N ASP A 156 -14.02 0.24 2.66
CA ASP A 156 -15.45 0.28 2.36
C ASP A 156 -16.04 -1.12 2.12
N ASP A 157 -17.34 -1.22 2.30
CA ASP A 157 -18.11 -2.46 2.25
C ASP A 157 -17.93 -3.24 0.94
N TRP A 158 -17.80 -2.54 -0.21
CA TRP A 158 -17.63 -3.19 -1.51
C TRP A 158 -16.38 -4.08 -1.57
N PHE A 159 -15.30 -3.69 -0.87
CA PHE A 159 -14.08 -4.50 -0.82
C PHE A 159 -14.10 -5.44 0.38
N ILE A 160 -14.34 -4.93 1.61
CA ILE A 160 -14.28 -5.74 2.84
C ILE A 160 -15.30 -6.89 2.78
N GLY A 161 -16.47 -6.69 2.18
CA GLY A 161 -17.47 -7.74 1.95
C GLY A 161 -16.98 -8.93 1.11
N SER A 162 -15.93 -8.75 0.32
CA SER A 162 -15.29 -9.82 -0.47
C SER A 162 -14.12 -10.50 0.26
N THR A 163 -13.91 -10.21 1.55
CA THR A 163 -12.89 -10.79 2.44
C THR A 163 -13.53 -11.72 3.48
N PRO A 164 -12.77 -12.46 4.27
CA PRO A 164 -13.34 -13.25 5.39
C PRO A 164 -14.00 -12.43 6.50
N ILE A 165 -13.84 -11.08 6.52
CA ILE A 165 -14.32 -10.19 7.59
C ILE A 165 -15.60 -9.48 7.13
N THR A 166 -16.74 -10.15 7.21
CA THR A 166 -18.02 -9.64 6.69
C THR A 166 -18.99 -9.09 7.76
N LYS A 167 -18.57 -9.09 9.02
CA LYS A 167 -19.44 -8.62 10.12
C LYS A 167 -19.78 -7.13 9.96
N GLY A 168 -21.06 -6.82 9.93
CA GLY A 168 -21.56 -5.45 9.77
C GLY A 168 -21.80 -5.02 8.32
N ILE A 169 -21.53 -5.89 7.33
CA ILE A 169 -21.69 -5.60 5.90
C ILE A 169 -23.02 -6.21 5.40
N PRO A 170 -23.86 -5.44 4.68
CA PRO A 170 -25.10 -5.97 4.10
C PRO A 170 -24.83 -7.09 3.09
N THR A 171 -25.63 -8.16 3.12
CA THR A 171 -25.48 -9.31 2.20
C THR A 171 -25.49 -8.87 0.73
N ARG A 172 -26.35 -7.93 0.34
CA ARG A 172 -26.40 -7.42 -1.03
C ARG A 172 -25.10 -6.77 -1.48
N THR A 173 -24.36 -6.12 -0.58
CA THR A 173 -23.05 -5.52 -0.89
C THR A 173 -21.99 -6.61 -1.07
N ILE A 174 -22.03 -7.67 -0.24
CA ILE A 174 -21.14 -8.83 -0.37
C ILE A 174 -21.28 -9.48 -1.77
N GLU A 175 -22.50 -9.64 -2.23
CA GLU A 175 -22.83 -10.28 -3.51
C GLU A 175 -22.34 -9.48 -4.73
N GLN A 176 -22.13 -8.17 -4.61
CA GLN A 176 -21.75 -7.29 -5.71
C GLN A 176 -20.27 -7.32 -6.08
N THR A 177 -19.42 -7.93 -5.29
CA THR A 177 -17.99 -8.04 -5.59
C THR A 177 -17.60 -9.51 -5.81
N LYS A 178 -17.04 -9.78 -6.97
CA LYS A 178 -16.55 -11.10 -7.40
C LYS A 178 -15.03 -11.08 -7.51
N THR A 179 -14.40 -12.24 -7.44
CA THR A 179 -12.94 -12.36 -7.46
C THR A 179 -12.46 -13.18 -8.65
N PHE A 180 -11.34 -12.77 -9.23
CA PHE A 180 -10.58 -13.53 -10.23
C PHE A 180 -9.11 -13.68 -9.78
N ALA A 181 -8.39 -14.62 -10.38
CA ALA A 181 -7.01 -14.90 -10.03
C ALA A 181 -6.04 -14.06 -10.86
N TYR A 182 -4.95 -13.56 -10.22
CA TYR A 182 -3.87 -12.87 -10.92
C TYR A 182 -3.09 -13.83 -11.81
N ASN A 183 -2.62 -13.37 -12.97
CA ASN A 183 -1.94 -14.17 -13.99
C ASN A 183 -2.78 -15.35 -14.57
N ASP A 184 -4.09 -15.38 -14.34
CA ASP A 184 -5.04 -16.31 -14.96
C ASP A 184 -6.18 -15.54 -15.65
N ILE A 185 -5.96 -15.17 -16.92
CA ILE A 185 -6.97 -14.44 -17.70
C ILE A 185 -8.25 -15.26 -17.86
N GLY A 186 -8.14 -16.58 -17.97
CA GLY A 186 -9.29 -17.47 -18.08
C GLY A 186 -10.20 -17.41 -16.86
N SER A 187 -9.67 -17.11 -15.66
CA SER A 187 -10.51 -16.91 -14.46
C SER A 187 -11.37 -15.65 -14.59
N LEU A 188 -10.85 -14.58 -15.19
CA LEU A 188 -11.61 -13.36 -15.45
C LEU A 188 -12.64 -13.55 -16.56
N GLU A 189 -12.28 -14.21 -17.66
CA GLU A 189 -13.20 -14.50 -18.75
C GLU A 189 -14.36 -15.37 -18.30
N ARG A 190 -14.12 -16.47 -17.57
CA ARG A 190 -15.19 -17.32 -16.98
C ARG A 190 -16.11 -16.52 -16.07
N LEU A 191 -15.57 -15.59 -15.27
CA LEU A 191 -16.36 -14.75 -14.40
C LEU A 191 -17.27 -13.80 -15.20
N ILE A 192 -16.78 -13.23 -16.30
CA ILE A 192 -17.56 -12.36 -17.18
C ILE A 192 -18.66 -13.17 -17.91
N ASP A 193 -18.37 -14.39 -18.34
CA ASP A 193 -19.34 -15.28 -18.97
C ASP A 193 -20.46 -15.72 -18.00
N GLU A 194 -20.15 -15.90 -16.71
CA GLU A 194 -21.12 -16.22 -15.65
C GLU A 194 -22.07 -15.05 -15.36
N TYR A 195 -21.61 -13.81 -15.52
CA TYR A 195 -22.38 -12.58 -15.25
C TYR A 195 -22.34 -11.62 -16.46
N PRO A 196 -22.91 -12.00 -17.61
CA PRO A 196 -22.82 -11.20 -18.83
C PRO A 196 -23.42 -9.81 -18.63
N ASP A 197 -22.70 -8.79 -19.10
CA ASP A 197 -23.09 -7.38 -19.06
C ASP A 197 -23.37 -6.78 -17.66
N GLN A 198 -22.89 -7.43 -16.57
CA GLN A 198 -23.13 -6.95 -15.21
C GLN A 198 -21.93 -6.26 -14.56
N PHE A 199 -20.69 -6.47 -15.05
CA PHE A 199 -19.52 -5.86 -14.47
C PHE A 199 -19.37 -4.38 -14.87
N ALA A 200 -19.32 -3.52 -13.84
CA ALA A 200 -18.99 -2.11 -13.99
C ALA A 200 -17.49 -1.92 -14.21
N CYS A 201 -16.68 -2.64 -13.45
CA CYS A 201 -15.23 -2.53 -13.52
C CYS A 201 -14.50 -3.83 -13.16
N VAL A 202 -13.26 -3.90 -13.66
CA VAL A 202 -12.20 -4.76 -13.16
C VAL A 202 -11.20 -3.88 -12.43
N ILE A 203 -10.86 -4.22 -11.18
CA ILE A 203 -9.86 -3.51 -10.38
C ILE A 203 -8.77 -4.45 -9.88
N LEU A 204 -7.49 -4.04 -10.08
CA LEU A 204 -6.32 -4.77 -9.59
C LEU A 204 -5.14 -3.80 -9.40
N GLU A 205 -4.16 -4.21 -8.57
CA GLU A 205 -2.85 -3.57 -8.55
C GLU A 205 -2.04 -4.01 -9.79
N PRO A 206 -1.19 -3.15 -10.37
CA PRO A 206 -0.34 -3.55 -11.50
C PRO A 206 0.62 -4.70 -11.15
N ALA A 207 1.15 -4.68 -9.95
CA ALA A 207 2.02 -5.71 -9.37
C ALA A 207 1.97 -5.62 -7.85
N ALA A 208 2.05 -6.75 -7.18
CA ALA A 208 2.14 -6.84 -5.71
C ALA A 208 3.25 -7.81 -5.32
N THR A 209 2.93 -9.03 -4.89
CA THR A 209 3.92 -10.10 -4.67
C THR A 209 4.38 -10.73 -6.00
N GLU A 210 3.52 -10.70 -7.00
CA GLU A 210 3.78 -11.18 -8.35
C GLU A 210 3.82 -10.02 -9.34
N THR A 211 4.55 -10.22 -10.43
CA THR A 211 4.54 -9.35 -11.61
C THR A 211 3.64 -9.94 -12.70
N PRO A 212 3.15 -9.12 -13.65
CA PRO A 212 2.39 -9.62 -14.78
C PRO A 212 3.22 -10.64 -15.57
N ALA A 213 2.72 -11.87 -15.68
CA ALA A 213 3.36 -12.90 -16.52
C ALA A 213 3.35 -12.47 -17.98
N THR A 214 4.42 -12.80 -18.71
CA THR A 214 4.53 -12.57 -20.16
C THR A 214 4.10 -13.81 -20.91
N PHE A 215 3.53 -13.61 -22.08
CA PHE A 215 3.11 -14.67 -23.01
C PHE A 215 3.26 -14.17 -24.46
N LYS A 216 3.23 -15.08 -25.42
CA LYS A 216 3.15 -14.73 -26.84
C LYS A 216 1.70 -14.85 -27.31
N ASP A 217 1.20 -13.80 -27.92
CA ASP A 217 -0.15 -13.81 -28.53
C ASP A 217 -0.17 -14.65 -29.84
N ALA A 218 -1.33 -14.74 -30.47
CA ALA A 218 -1.52 -15.49 -31.70
C ALA A 218 -0.65 -14.98 -32.87
N ASP A 219 -0.26 -13.71 -32.82
CA ASP A 219 0.60 -13.06 -33.81
C ASP A 219 2.10 -13.20 -33.47
N GLY A 220 2.43 -13.92 -32.36
CA GLY A 220 3.78 -14.12 -31.87
C GLY A 220 4.38 -12.92 -31.16
N GLN A 221 3.61 -11.88 -30.89
CA GLN A 221 4.05 -10.71 -30.13
C GLN A 221 4.05 -11.02 -28.63
N GLU A 222 5.08 -10.55 -27.94
CA GLU A 222 5.17 -10.67 -26.49
C GLU A 222 4.26 -9.64 -25.83
N ARG A 223 3.38 -10.13 -24.95
CA ARG A 223 2.44 -9.33 -24.17
C ARG A 223 2.49 -9.77 -22.72
N ASN A 224 1.96 -8.93 -21.83
CA ASN A 224 1.82 -9.28 -20.42
C ASN A 224 0.35 -9.41 -20.00
N TYR A 225 0.16 -9.98 -18.82
CA TYR A 225 -1.16 -10.23 -18.24
C TYR A 225 -2.05 -8.98 -18.14
N LEU A 226 -1.49 -7.82 -17.79
CA LEU A 226 -2.27 -6.58 -17.68
C LEU A 226 -2.81 -6.13 -19.06
N GLN A 227 -2.05 -6.34 -20.12
CA GLN A 227 -2.49 -6.06 -21.49
C GLN A 227 -3.62 -7.01 -21.93
N GLN A 228 -3.64 -8.26 -21.44
CA GLN A 228 -4.78 -9.16 -21.64
C GLN A 228 -6.02 -8.65 -20.89
N VAL A 229 -5.86 -8.24 -19.62
CA VAL A 229 -6.95 -7.68 -18.82
C VAL A 229 -7.52 -6.42 -19.50
N GLU A 230 -6.66 -5.51 -19.96
CA GLU A 230 -7.08 -4.31 -20.72
C GLU A 230 -7.90 -4.68 -21.97
N ALA A 231 -7.43 -5.67 -22.73
CA ALA A 231 -8.13 -6.12 -23.96
C ALA A 231 -9.49 -6.73 -23.64
N VAL A 232 -9.60 -7.55 -22.59
CA VAL A 232 -10.87 -8.14 -22.11
C VAL A 232 -11.82 -7.04 -21.64
N CYS A 233 -11.36 -6.10 -20.84
CA CYS A 233 -12.19 -4.97 -20.38
C CYS A 233 -12.73 -4.15 -21.55
N ARG A 234 -11.88 -3.81 -22.52
CA ARG A 234 -12.27 -3.07 -23.73
C ARG A 234 -13.31 -3.83 -24.56
N LYS A 235 -13.11 -5.14 -24.75
CA LYS A 235 -14.05 -6.01 -25.50
C LYS A 235 -15.46 -6.02 -24.91
N HIS A 236 -15.56 -6.02 -23.56
CA HIS A 236 -16.84 -6.14 -22.86
C HIS A 236 -17.41 -4.81 -22.34
N GLY A 237 -16.76 -3.67 -22.66
CA GLY A 237 -17.17 -2.35 -22.18
C GLY A 237 -17.15 -2.24 -20.65
N ILE A 238 -16.14 -2.84 -20.02
CA ILE A 238 -15.90 -2.83 -18.57
C ILE A 238 -14.83 -1.79 -18.27
N VAL A 239 -15.01 -0.96 -17.25
CA VAL A 239 -14.02 0.04 -16.85
C VAL A 239 -12.80 -0.66 -16.25
N PHE A 240 -11.63 -0.42 -16.83
CA PHE A 240 -10.34 -0.93 -16.33
C PHE A 240 -9.76 0.03 -15.31
N ILE A 241 -9.64 -0.41 -14.05
CA ILE A 241 -9.11 0.39 -12.94
C ILE A 241 -7.78 -0.22 -12.47
N LEU A 242 -6.71 0.58 -12.47
CA LEU A 242 -5.45 0.23 -11.81
C LEU A 242 -5.33 0.95 -10.47
N ASP A 243 -5.22 0.17 -9.39
CA ASP A 243 -4.84 0.71 -8.09
C ASP A 243 -3.32 0.87 -8.01
N GLU A 244 -2.88 2.09 -8.25
CA GLU A 244 -1.48 2.52 -8.16
C GLU A 244 -1.13 3.15 -6.80
N THR A 245 -1.92 2.87 -5.76
CA THR A 245 -1.69 3.43 -4.41
C THR A 245 -0.31 3.03 -3.86
N ILE A 246 0.21 1.84 -4.20
CA ILE A 246 1.57 1.39 -3.84
C ILE A 246 2.54 1.59 -5.00
N THR A 247 2.14 1.29 -6.22
CA THR A 247 3.02 1.23 -7.38
C THR A 247 3.30 2.59 -7.99
N GLY A 248 2.36 3.52 -7.92
CA GLY A 248 2.49 4.88 -8.42
C GLY A 248 3.65 5.62 -7.74
N PHE A 249 4.48 6.29 -8.52
CA PHE A 249 5.68 7.02 -8.08
C PHE A 249 6.70 6.15 -7.31
N ARG A 250 6.58 4.84 -7.45
CA ARG A 250 7.53 3.86 -6.94
C ARG A 250 8.15 3.02 -8.06
N TRP A 251 7.35 2.50 -8.99
CA TRP A 251 7.84 1.78 -10.18
C TRP A 251 8.42 2.70 -11.25
N HIS A 252 7.72 3.78 -11.51
CA HIS A 252 8.07 4.79 -12.49
C HIS A 252 7.36 6.12 -12.15
N MET A 253 7.89 7.27 -12.62
CA MET A 253 7.24 8.57 -12.41
C MET A 253 5.87 8.67 -13.10
N LYS A 254 5.65 7.91 -14.16
CA LYS A 254 4.36 7.80 -14.87
C LYS A 254 3.46 6.67 -14.35
N GLY A 255 3.78 6.07 -13.19
CA GLY A 255 3.10 4.90 -12.64
C GLY A 255 3.60 3.58 -13.22
N ALA A 256 3.24 2.45 -12.58
CA ALA A 256 3.55 1.11 -13.07
C ALA A 256 2.82 0.79 -14.39
N GLN A 257 1.72 1.44 -14.69
CA GLN A 257 1.03 1.37 -15.98
C GLN A 257 1.98 1.66 -17.15
N HIS A 258 2.90 2.63 -16.99
CA HIS A 258 3.94 2.92 -17.99
C HIS A 258 4.92 1.75 -18.12
N THR A 259 5.37 1.18 -16.99
CA THR A 259 6.29 0.03 -16.97
C THR A 259 5.72 -1.18 -17.70
N TYR A 260 4.42 -1.42 -17.57
CA TYR A 260 3.74 -2.58 -18.14
C TYR A 260 3.01 -2.29 -19.46
N GLY A 261 3.08 -1.07 -19.98
CA GLY A 261 2.53 -0.69 -21.27
C GLY A 261 1.01 -0.84 -21.38
N VAL A 262 0.28 -0.39 -20.36
CA VAL A 262 -1.20 -0.39 -20.33
C VAL A 262 -1.75 1.00 -20.06
N THR A 263 -2.99 1.25 -20.51
CA THR A 263 -3.68 2.54 -20.38
C THR A 263 -5.04 2.32 -19.72
N PRO A 264 -5.11 2.34 -18.39
CA PRO A 264 -6.36 2.16 -17.66
C PRO A 264 -7.35 3.29 -17.95
N ASP A 265 -8.63 3.03 -17.73
CA ASP A 265 -9.69 4.07 -17.81
C ASP A 265 -9.66 4.96 -16.56
N LEU A 266 -9.39 4.36 -15.42
CA LEU A 266 -9.18 5.02 -14.13
C LEU A 266 -7.95 4.45 -13.42
N CYS A 267 -7.29 5.29 -12.64
CA CYS A 267 -6.23 4.88 -11.73
C CYS A 267 -6.33 5.62 -10.40
N THR A 268 -5.78 5.01 -9.35
CA THR A 268 -5.75 5.61 -8.01
C THR A 268 -4.31 5.74 -7.53
N PHE A 269 -3.99 6.84 -6.85
CA PHE A 269 -2.66 7.12 -6.31
C PHE A 269 -2.74 7.44 -4.82
N GLY A 270 -1.63 7.24 -4.11
CA GLY A 270 -1.53 7.54 -2.69
C GLY A 270 -0.11 7.30 -2.18
N LYS A 271 0.03 7.01 -0.90
CA LYS A 271 1.29 6.61 -0.24
C LYS A 271 2.52 7.43 -0.70
N ALA A 272 3.33 6.89 -1.60
CA ALA A 272 4.58 7.49 -2.07
C ALA A 272 4.42 8.88 -2.66
N MET A 273 3.23 9.23 -3.17
CA MET A 273 3.00 10.49 -3.88
C MET A 273 3.26 11.75 -3.05
N ALA A 274 3.20 11.67 -1.72
CA ALA A 274 3.43 12.82 -0.84
C ALA A 274 4.30 12.48 0.38
N ASN A 275 5.16 11.46 0.27
CA ASN A 275 6.16 11.07 1.26
C ASN A 275 5.64 11.06 2.72
N GLY A 276 4.48 10.43 2.94
CA GLY A 276 3.86 10.27 4.26
C GLY A 276 2.79 11.29 4.61
N PHE A 277 2.62 12.37 3.85
CA PHE A 277 1.48 13.25 3.99
C PHE A 277 0.21 12.58 3.45
N SER A 278 -0.93 12.92 4.06
CA SER A 278 -2.23 12.33 3.73
C SER A 278 -2.77 12.92 2.42
N VAL A 279 -2.30 12.37 1.29
CA VAL A 279 -2.76 12.69 -0.07
C VAL A 279 -2.98 11.41 -0.85
N ALA A 280 -4.11 11.34 -1.54
CA ALA A 280 -4.44 10.32 -2.51
C ALA A 280 -5.25 10.94 -3.65
N ALA A 281 -5.41 10.24 -4.75
CA ALA A 281 -6.16 10.74 -5.90
C ALA A 281 -6.87 9.60 -6.63
N VAL A 282 -8.07 9.91 -7.15
CA VAL A 282 -8.68 9.18 -8.27
C VAL A 282 -8.46 10.03 -9.52
N ALA A 283 -8.00 9.39 -10.59
CA ALA A 283 -7.64 10.06 -11.83
C ALA A 283 -7.92 9.16 -13.04
N GLY A 284 -7.97 9.70 -14.23
CA GLY A 284 -8.16 8.91 -15.44
C GLY A 284 -8.75 9.69 -16.59
N LYS A 285 -9.34 8.96 -17.53
CA LYS A 285 -9.90 9.47 -18.78
C LYS A 285 -11.01 10.48 -18.53
N ARG A 286 -11.00 11.57 -19.27
CA ARG A 286 -12.00 12.65 -19.20
C ARG A 286 -13.43 12.15 -19.33
N GLU A 287 -13.69 11.21 -20.24
CA GLU A 287 -15.02 10.69 -20.50
C GLU A 287 -15.67 10.00 -19.30
N VAL A 288 -14.87 9.40 -18.42
CA VAL A 288 -15.32 8.78 -17.18
C VAL A 288 -15.34 9.80 -16.05
N MET A 289 -14.23 10.55 -15.86
CA MET A 289 -14.06 11.50 -14.75
C MET A 289 -15.07 12.66 -14.78
N LYS A 290 -15.47 13.13 -15.99
CA LYS A 290 -16.43 14.23 -16.16
C LYS A 290 -17.83 13.93 -15.62
N LEU A 291 -18.20 12.67 -15.35
CA LEU A 291 -19.46 12.34 -14.68
C LEU A 291 -19.55 12.96 -13.28
N GLY A 292 -18.42 13.20 -12.63
CA GLY A 292 -18.33 13.93 -11.36
C GLY A 292 -18.31 15.45 -11.49
N SER A 293 -18.45 15.99 -12.71
CA SER A 293 -18.46 17.43 -13.00
C SER A 293 -19.81 18.07 -12.73
N ILE A 294 -19.82 19.42 -12.71
CA ILE A 294 -21.05 20.22 -12.53
C ILE A 294 -21.40 21.03 -13.80
N ASP A 295 -20.59 20.94 -14.83
CA ASP A 295 -20.66 21.73 -16.06
C ASP A 295 -21.32 20.99 -17.23
N GLN A 296 -22.16 20.00 -16.95
CA GLN A 296 -22.92 19.23 -17.94
C GLN A 296 -24.44 19.46 -17.80
N PRO A 297 -24.98 20.52 -18.43
CA PRO A 297 -26.41 20.84 -18.34
C PRO A 297 -27.27 19.69 -18.85
N GLY A 298 -28.33 19.36 -18.10
CA GLY A 298 -29.31 18.34 -18.48
C GLY A 298 -28.89 16.88 -18.23
N GLN A 299 -27.68 16.63 -17.73
CA GLN A 299 -27.25 15.29 -17.32
C GLN A 299 -27.55 15.03 -15.85
N GLU A 300 -27.88 13.78 -15.49
CA GLU A 300 -28.00 13.35 -14.12
C GLU A 300 -26.67 13.53 -13.38
N ARG A 301 -26.74 14.14 -12.21
CA ARG A 301 -25.54 14.49 -11.44
C ARG A 301 -25.01 13.32 -10.63
N LEU A 302 -23.73 12.98 -10.78
CA LEU A 302 -23.02 12.09 -9.89
C LEU A 302 -22.41 12.87 -8.70
N PHE A 303 -22.80 12.52 -7.46
CA PHE A 303 -22.12 12.99 -6.26
C PHE A 303 -20.85 12.13 -6.02
N LEU A 304 -19.75 12.49 -6.69
CA LEU A 304 -18.54 11.69 -6.71
C LEU A 304 -17.80 11.71 -5.36
N LEU A 305 -17.29 12.86 -4.99
CA LEU A 305 -16.54 13.10 -3.76
C LEU A 305 -16.87 14.51 -3.22
N SER A 306 -16.95 14.62 -1.90
CA SER A 306 -17.09 15.90 -1.21
C SER A 306 -16.31 15.84 0.10
N THR A 307 -14.99 15.86 0.01
CA THR A 307 -14.09 15.80 1.15
C THR A 307 -13.64 17.21 1.53
N THR A 308 -14.01 17.69 2.73
CA THR A 308 -13.63 19.02 3.22
C THR A 308 -12.13 19.28 3.12
N HIS A 309 -11.31 18.26 3.39
CA HIS A 309 -9.85 18.38 3.42
C HIS A 309 -9.17 17.75 2.20
N GLY A 310 -9.92 17.39 1.14
CA GLY A 310 -9.36 16.71 -0.05
C GLY A 310 -8.27 17.52 -0.74
N ALA A 311 -8.43 18.84 -0.77
CA ALA A 311 -7.50 19.78 -1.38
C ALA A 311 -6.67 20.57 -0.35
N GLU A 312 -6.39 20.00 0.81
CA GLU A 312 -5.56 20.60 1.86
C GLU A 312 -4.17 20.96 1.33
N MET A 313 -3.80 22.25 1.45
CA MET A 313 -2.65 22.82 0.76
C MET A 313 -1.32 22.27 1.25
N SER A 314 -1.21 21.95 2.55
CA SER A 314 0.01 21.33 3.10
C SER A 314 0.33 19.98 2.43
N GLY A 315 -0.69 19.13 2.28
CA GLY A 315 -0.54 17.84 1.62
C GLY A 315 -0.22 17.98 0.12
N LEU A 316 -0.92 18.87 -0.58
CA LEU A 316 -0.68 19.11 -2.02
C LEU A 316 0.67 19.78 -2.30
N ALA A 317 1.12 20.68 -1.42
CA ALA A 317 2.47 21.25 -1.51
C ALA A 317 3.55 20.19 -1.25
N ALA A 318 3.30 19.27 -0.29
CA ALA A 318 4.17 18.12 -0.06
C ALA A 318 4.23 17.19 -1.30
N PHE A 319 3.09 16.96 -1.97
CA PHE A 319 3.05 16.19 -3.22
C PHE A 319 3.93 16.84 -4.30
N LEU A 320 3.76 18.13 -4.57
CA LEU A 320 4.56 18.85 -5.56
C LEU A 320 6.07 18.74 -5.26
N ALA A 321 6.47 19.03 -4.01
CA ALA A 321 7.86 18.93 -3.58
C ALA A 321 8.39 17.48 -3.64
N THR A 322 7.54 16.49 -3.38
CA THR A 322 7.92 15.08 -3.51
C THR A 322 8.22 14.70 -4.95
N MET A 323 7.39 15.13 -5.90
CA MET A 323 7.62 14.87 -7.33
C MET A 323 8.91 15.54 -7.81
N ASP A 324 9.14 16.81 -7.45
CA ASP A 324 10.35 17.53 -7.81
C ASP A 324 11.60 16.86 -7.22
N PHE A 325 11.55 16.45 -5.95
CA PHE A 325 12.65 15.73 -5.30
C PHE A 325 12.95 14.40 -5.99
N MET A 326 11.91 13.63 -6.33
CA MET A 326 12.08 12.33 -6.99
C MET A 326 12.77 12.46 -8.36
N GLU A 327 12.40 13.47 -9.15
CA GLU A 327 13.02 13.72 -10.46
C GLU A 327 14.47 14.20 -10.32
N GLN A 328 14.73 15.15 -9.41
CA GLN A 328 16.06 15.73 -9.21
C GLN A 328 17.08 14.72 -8.68
N HIS A 329 16.65 13.72 -7.94
CA HIS A 329 17.52 12.79 -7.24
C HIS A 329 17.44 11.33 -7.74
N SER A 330 16.77 11.06 -8.87
CA SER A 330 16.60 9.70 -9.41
C SER A 330 16.16 8.69 -8.35
N VAL A 331 15.18 9.08 -7.52
CA VAL A 331 14.75 8.29 -6.36
C VAL A 331 14.32 6.89 -6.76
N ILE A 332 13.57 6.75 -7.86
CA ILE A 332 13.03 5.47 -8.31
C ILE A 332 14.16 4.51 -8.70
N ASP A 333 15.19 4.97 -9.42
CA ASP A 333 16.35 4.14 -9.78
C ASP A 333 17.06 3.62 -8.53
N HIS A 334 17.22 4.49 -7.52
CA HIS A 334 17.75 4.09 -6.22
C HIS A 334 16.88 3.02 -5.54
N LEU A 335 15.55 3.16 -5.56
CA LEU A 335 14.65 2.16 -4.96
C LEU A 335 14.80 0.80 -5.65
N TRP A 336 14.88 0.75 -6.97
CA TRP A 336 15.13 -0.48 -7.72
C TRP A 336 16.45 -1.13 -7.33
N LYS A 337 17.54 -0.33 -7.29
CA LYS A 337 18.87 -0.81 -6.95
C LYS A 337 18.94 -1.33 -5.51
N TYR A 338 18.57 -0.48 -4.54
CA TYR A 338 18.65 -0.84 -3.12
C TYR A 338 17.78 -2.05 -2.78
N GLY A 339 16.58 -2.14 -3.38
CA GLY A 339 15.70 -3.28 -3.18
C GLY A 339 16.28 -4.60 -3.72
N ALA A 340 17.02 -4.56 -4.83
CA ALA A 340 17.78 -5.72 -5.32
C ALA A 340 18.88 -6.11 -4.33
N ASP A 341 19.65 -5.13 -3.83
CA ASP A 341 20.75 -5.34 -2.91
C ASP A 341 20.29 -5.94 -1.56
N VAL A 342 19.18 -5.42 -0.99
CA VAL A 342 18.64 -5.96 0.29
C VAL A 342 18.00 -7.32 0.11
N SER A 343 17.34 -7.58 -1.03
CA SER A 343 16.80 -8.91 -1.35
C SER A 343 17.91 -9.96 -1.50
N ALA A 344 18.99 -9.62 -2.18
CA ALA A 344 20.18 -10.47 -2.27
C ALA A 344 20.77 -10.75 -0.89
N ALA A 345 20.93 -9.71 -0.05
CA ALA A 345 21.46 -9.88 1.31
C ALA A 345 20.60 -10.82 2.17
N ILE A 346 19.28 -10.76 2.06
CA ILE A 346 18.36 -11.69 2.75
C ILE A 346 18.56 -13.13 2.24
N ASN A 347 18.58 -13.32 0.93
CA ASN A 347 18.71 -14.63 0.32
C ASN A 347 20.08 -15.27 0.61
N ASP A 348 21.15 -14.49 0.56
CA ASP A 348 22.51 -14.94 0.92
C ASP A 348 22.59 -15.37 2.39
N ALA A 349 22.02 -14.57 3.30
CA ALA A 349 22.00 -14.90 4.73
C ALA A 349 21.18 -16.17 5.03
N ALA A 350 20.03 -16.35 4.35
CA ALA A 350 19.21 -17.55 4.49
C ALA A 350 19.92 -18.79 3.92
N ALA A 351 20.64 -18.65 2.81
CA ALA A 351 21.43 -19.73 2.21
C ALA A 351 22.61 -20.14 3.09
N GLN A 352 23.36 -19.16 3.64
CA GLN A 352 24.47 -19.41 4.57
C GLN A 352 24.00 -20.10 5.85
N ALA A 353 22.81 -19.74 6.34
CA ALA A 353 22.18 -20.39 7.51
C ALA A 353 21.54 -21.76 7.20
N GLY A 354 21.48 -22.18 5.92
CA GLY A 354 20.90 -23.46 5.51
C GLY A 354 19.38 -23.51 5.51
N ILE A 355 18.68 -22.35 5.55
CA ILE A 355 17.23 -22.27 5.63
C ILE A 355 16.55 -21.62 4.42
N ALA A 356 17.24 -21.52 3.29
CA ALA A 356 16.72 -20.90 2.05
C ALA A 356 15.41 -21.53 1.53
N LYS A 357 15.10 -22.78 1.90
CA LYS A 357 13.82 -23.43 1.58
C LYS A 357 12.65 -22.90 2.41
N HIS A 358 12.94 -22.31 3.56
CA HIS A 358 11.96 -21.82 4.53
C HIS A 358 11.92 -20.30 4.64
N PHE A 359 12.98 -19.62 4.22
CA PHE A 359 13.08 -18.17 4.29
C PHE A 359 13.72 -17.62 3.00
N PHE A 360 13.03 -16.69 2.33
CA PHE A 360 13.55 -16.05 1.12
C PHE A 360 12.92 -14.68 0.89
N ALA A 361 13.64 -13.80 0.20
CA ALA A 361 13.12 -12.57 -0.37
C ALA A 361 12.76 -12.79 -1.84
N ALA A 362 11.65 -12.19 -2.28
CA ALA A 362 11.14 -12.27 -3.64
C ALA A 362 10.34 -11.02 -4.02
N GLY A 363 9.75 -11.02 -5.22
CA GLY A 363 8.94 -9.93 -5.76
C GLY A 363 9.76 -8.88 -6.51
N PRO A 364 9.12 -7.82 -7.03
CA PRO A 364 9.79 -6.73 -7.72
C PRO A 364 10.81 -6.04 -6.81
N ALA A 365 12.02 -5.80 -7.30
CA ALA A 365 13.10 -5.22 -6.50
C ALA A 365 12.71 -3.87 -5.86
N VAL A 366 11.89 -3.06 -6.54
CA VAL A 366 11.43 -1.76 -6.01
C VAL A 366 10.43 -1.89 -4.85
N SER A 367 9.82 -3.06 -4.64
CA SER A 367 8.89 -3.35 -3.54
C SER A 367 8.97 -4.84 -3.18
N PRO A 368 10.13 -5.32 -2.72
CA PRO A 368 10.31 -6.72 -2.40
C PRO A 368 9.53 -7.11 -1.15
N TYR A 369 9.39 -8.40 -0.96
CA TYR A 369 8.89 -8.98 0.28
C TYR A 369 9.78 -10.14 0.72
N TYR A 370 9.70 -10.52 1.99
CA TYR A 370 10.26 -11.80 2.43
C TYR A 370 9.12 -12.74 2.84
N ALA A 371 9.32 -14.02 2.56
CA ALA A 371 8.41 -15.09 2.91
C ALA A 371 9.06 -16.05 3.89
N THR A 372 8.22 -16.62 4.77
CA THR A 372 8.56 -17.73 5.64
C THR A 372 7.55 -18.84 5.39
N VAL A 373 8.04 -20.02 5.03
CA VAL A 373 7.17 -21.14 4.62
C VAL A 373 7.57 -22.45 5.30
N THR A 374 6.56 -23.28 5.59
CA THR A 374 6.78 -24.65 6.07
C THR A 374 7.38 -25.52 4.96
N ALA A 375 7.69 -26.76 5.26
CA ALA A 375 8.17 -27.73 4.28
C ALA A 375 7.13 -27.98 3.14
N GLU A 376 5.84 -27.82 3.45
CA GLU A 376 4.72 -27.96 2.52
C GLU A 376 4.41 -26.67 1.76
N GLY A 377 5.16 -25.57 1.99
CA GLY A 377 4.99 -24.29 1.33
C GLY A 377 3.90 -23.38 1.94
N ALA A 378 3.30 -23.77 3.08
CA ALA A 378 2.33 -22.92 3.78
C ALA A 378 3.02 -21.76 4.54
N PRO A 379 2.36 -20.60 4.73
CA PRO A 379 2.91 -19.50 5.52
C PRO A 379 3.29 -19.95 6.95
N TRP A 380 4.51 -19.61 7.40
CA TRP A 380 5.04 -19.97 8.71
C TRP A 380 5.18 -18.72 9.60
N PHE A 381 4.11 -18.39 10.32
CA PHE A 381 4.05 -17.18 11.14
C PHE A 381 4.98 -17.23 12.35
N GLU A 382 5.22 -18.40 12.92
CA GLU A 382 6.17 -18.57 14.04
C GLU A 382 7.59 -18.23 13.59
N LEU A 383 8.04 -18.71 12.44
CA LEU A 383 9.36 -18.39 11.89
C LEU A 383 9.47 -16.91 11.52
N ARG A 384 8.40 -16.31 10.97
CA ARG A 384 8.35 -14.88 10.71
C ARG A 384 8.47 -14.06 11.99
N THR A 385 7.80 -14.50 13.06
CA THR A 385 7.86 -13.85 14.37
C THR A 385 9.25 -13.93 14.95
N LEU A 386 9.89 -15.10 14.91
CA LEU A 386 11.25 -15.30 15.38
C LEU A 386 12.25 -14.41 14.66
N PHE A 387 12.15 -14.34 13.32
CA PHE A 387 12.97 -13.44 12.52
C PHE A 387 12.81 -11.97 12.95
N ALA A 388 11.56 -11.49 13.01
CA ALA A 388 11.28 -10.11 13.41
C ALA A 388 11.77 -9.81 14.85
N GLN A 389 11.58 -10.76 15.78
CA GLN A 389 12.09 -10.69 17.16
C GLN A 389 13.61 -10.49 17.20
N GLU A 390 14.35 -11.25 16.41
CA GLU A 390 15.81 -11.20 16.40
C GLU A 390 16.35 -9.96 15.66
N MET A 391 15.70 -9.52 14.59
CA MET A 391 16.03 -8.25 13.92
C MET A 391 15.86 -7.05 14.87
N ILE A 392 14.78 -7.03 15.65
CA ILE A 392 14.53 -5.97 16.65
C ILE A 392 15.64 -5.93 17.71
N LYS A 393 16.14 -7.08 18.17
CA LYS A 393 17.30 -7.14 19.10
C LYS A 393 18.57 -6.51 18.51
N GLN A 394 18.68 -6.47 17.18
CA GLN A 394 19.78 -5.80 16.46
C GLN A 394 19.46 -4.36 16.08
N GLY A 395 18.36 -3.78 16.60
CA GLY A 395 17.94 -2.41 16.31
C GLY A 395 17.44 -2.22 14.88
N VAL A 396 16.82 -3.24 14.27
CA VAL A 396 16.20 -3.19 12.94
C VAL A 396 14.74 -3.56 13.05
N LEU A 397 13.86 -2.65 12.69
CA LEU A 397 12.41 -2.86 12.62
C LEU A 397 12.01 -3.20 11.19
N MET A 398 11.82 -4.49 10.91
CA MET A 398 11.54 -5.01 9.55
C MET A 398 10.25 -5.85 9.52
N PRO A 399 9.07 -5.26 9.74
CA PRO A 399 7.81 -5.98 9.66
C PRO A 399 7.49 -6.44 8.23
N TRP A 400 7.97 -5.70 7.24
CA TRP A 400 8.01 -5.96 5.80
C TRP A 400 9.18 -5.19 5.18
N LEU A 401 9.38 -5.33 3.87
CA LEU A 401 10.40 -4.59 3.15
C LEU A 401 9.78 -3.37 2.44
N ALA A 402 9.77 -2.23 3.13
CA ALA A 402 9.51 -0.94 2.52
C ALA A 402 10.82 -0.15 2.48
N ILE A 403 11.33 0.07 1.30
CA ILE A 403 12.59 0.78 1.06
C ILE A 403 12.32 2.25 0.75
N SER A 404 13.29 3.11 1.07
CA SER A 404 13.26 4.53 0.78
C SER A 404 14.60 5.01 0.23
N TYR A 405 14.60 6.20 -0.36
CA TYR A 405 15.82 6.83 -0.89
C TYR A 405 16.92 7.04 0.17
N ARG A 406 16.52 7.24 1.44
CA ARG A 406 17.47 7.40 2.55
C ARG A 406 18.06 6.08 3.09
N HIS A 407 17.59 4.92 2.61
CA HIS A 407 18.32 3.66 2.81
C HIS A 407 19.53 3.64 1.90
N GLY A 408 20.74 3.62 2.49
CA GLY A 408 22.02 3.62 1.78
C GLY A 408 22.95 2.50 2.23
N GLU A 409 24.22 2.61 1.90
CA GLU A 409 25.24 1.59 2.20
C GLU A 409 25.38 1.34 3.72
N THR A 410 25.26 2.39 4.54
CA THR A 410 25.33 2.26 6.02
C THR A 410 24.16 1.42 6.55
N GLU A 411 22.95 1.69 6.06
CA GLU A 411 21.74 0.94 6.43
C GLU A 411 21.82 -0.50 5.93
N LEU A 412 22.35 -0.72 4.73
CA LEU A 412 22.54 -2.05 4.17
C LEU A 412 23.59 -2.86 4.96
N ALA A 413 24.71 -2.24 5.36
CA ALA A 413 25.71 -2.89 6.18
C ALA A 413 25.14 -3.32 7.55
N LYS A 414 24.47 -2.40 8.26
CA LYS A 414 23.76 -2.73 9.50
C LYS A 414 22.73 -3.87 9.30
N THR A 415 22.03 -3.85 8.19
CA THR A 415 21.04 -4.89 7.87
C THR A 415 21.70 -6.24 7.66
N ARG A 416 22.83 -6.32 6.95
CA ARG A 416 23.58 -7.57 6.77
C ARG A 416 24.05 -8.18 8.10
N ASP A 417 24.55 -7.35 9.01
CA ASP A 417 24.97 -7.81 10.34
C ASP A 417 23.76 -8.37 11.13
N ALA A 418 22.65 -7.65 11.12
CA ALA A 418 21.42 -8.10 11.77
C ALA A 418 20.86 -9.40 11.15
N LEU A 419 20.90 -9.53 9.82
CA LEU A 419 20.48 -10.73 9.11
C LEU A 419 21.34 -11.94 9.47
N ALA A 420 22.67 -11.78 9.54
CA ALA A 420 23.57 -12.88 9.91
C ALA A 420 23.22 -13.44 11.30
N HIS A 421 22.94 -12.56 12.27
CA HIS A 421 22.48 -12.96 13.60
C HIS A 421 21.09 -13.64 13.56
N ALA A 422 20.11 -12.97 12.98
CA ALA A 422 18.72 -13.44 12.98
C ALA A 422 18.55 -14.76 12.25
N MET A 423 19.19 -14.94 11.08
CA MET A 423 19.14 -16.19 10.32
C MET A 423 19.79 -17.36 11.05
N GLY A 424 20.86 -17.11 11.81
CA GLY A 424 21.48 -18.14 12.66
C GLY A 424 20.54 -18.62 13.76
N VAL A 425 19.75 -17.73 14.39
CA VAL A 425 18.73 -18.11 15.37
C VAL A 425 17.54 -18.82 14.69
N CYS A 426 17.10 -18.31 13.54
CA CYS A 426 16.04 -18.95 12.74
C CYS A 426 16.42 -20.38 12.34
N ALA A 427 17.66 -20.62 11.93
CA ALA A 427 18.14 -21.96 11.57
C ALA A 427 18.07 -22.93 12.76
N ARG A 428 18.46 -22.49 13.96
CA ARG A 428 18.27 -23.29 15.18
C ARG A 428 16.79 -23.56 15.46
N GLY A 429 15.96 -22.53 15.33
CA GLY A 429 14.50 -22.69 15.48
C GLY A 429 13.92 -23.71 14.51
N VAL A 430 14.31 -23.69 13.24
CA VAL A 430 13.88 -24.67 12.24
C VAL A 430 14.31 -26.10 12.64
N ALA A 431 15.51 -26.27 13.20
CA ALA A 431 16.04 -27.59 13.60
C ALA A 431 15.44 -28.10 14.92
N GLU A 432 15.16 -27.24 15.89
CA GLU A 432 14.82 -27.61 17.28
C GLU A 432 13.33 -27.38 17.62
N GLY A 433 12.57 -26.69 16.77
CA GLY A 433 11.22 -26.20 17.01
C GLY A 433 11.22 -24.69 17.26
N VAL A 434 10.60 -23.92 16.35
CA VAL A 434 10.61 -22.45 16.35
C VAL A 434 10.01 -21.87 17.64
N GLU A 435 8.96 -22.50 18.15
CA GLU A 435 8.21 -22.06 19.34
C GLU A 435 9.09 -21.98 20.61
N LYS A 436 10.14 -22.80 20.68
CA LYS A 436 11.08 -22.79 21.81
C LYS A 436 11.94 -21.53 21.90
N HIS A 437 12.04 -20.81 20.79
CA HIS A 437 12.86 -19.60 20.65
C HIS A 437 12.03 -18.31 20.68
N LEU A 438 10.70 -18.39 20.68
CA LEU A 438 9.80 -17.25 20.79
C LEU A 438 9.71 -16.73 22.22
N VAL A 439 9.74 -15.40 22.40
CA VAL A 439 9.50 -14.77 23.71
C VAL A 439 8.02 -14.44 23.95
N GLY A 440 7.16 -14.71 22.99
CA GLY A 440 5.72 -14.46 23.05
C GLY A 440 4.96 -15.16 21.93
N PRO A 441 3.65 -14.91 21.77
CA PRO A 441 2.85 -15.53 20.73
C PRO A 441 3.32 -15.11 19.33
N ALA A 442 3.08 -15.98 18.35
CA ALA A 442 3.29 -15.69 16.95
C ALA A 442 2.36 -14.57 16.46
N ILE A 443 2.84 -13.77 15.52
CA ILE A 443 2.04 -12.78 14.80
C ILE A 443 0.91 -13.48 14.03
N LYS A 444 -0.18 -12.73 13.78
CA LYS A 444 -1.39 -13.26 13.14
C LYS A 444 -1.64 -12.61 11.79
N PRO A 445 -2.30 -13.27 10.83
CA PRO A 445 -2.73 -12.61 9.60
C PRO A 445 -3.73 -11.48 9.89
N VAL A 446 -3.62 -10.36 9.18
CA VAL A 446 -4.54 -9.22 9.32
C VAL A 446 -5.97 -9.65 8.96
N PHE A 447 -6.14 -10.32 7.81
CA PHE A 447 -7.44 -10.79 7.35
C PHE A 447 -7.73 -12.18 7.92
N ARG A 448 -8.35 -12.20 9.10
CA ARG A 448 -8.83 -13.41 9.75
C ARG A 448 -10.25 -13.20 10.29
N ARG A 449 -11.05 -14.25 10.27
CA ARG A 449 -12.46 -14.21 10.68
C ARG A 449 -12.64 -14.02 12.19
N PHE A 450 -11.72 -14.56 12.99
CA PHE A 450 -11.78 -14.55 14.46
C PHE A 450 -10.50 -13.93 15.04
N ASN A 451 -10.62 -13.31 16.20
CA ASN A 451 -9.49 -12.73 16.96
C ASN A 451 -8.60 -13.79 17.61
#